data_b67c04d296a094109c95c1dc6feb1aee
#
_entry.id   b67c04d296a094109c95c1dc6feb1aee
#
_cell.length_a   1.000
_cell.length_b   1.000
_cell.length_c   1.000
_cell.angle_alpha   90.00
_cell.angle_beta   90.00
_cell.angle_gamma   90.00
#
_symmetry.space_group_name_H-M   'P 1'
#
loop_
_entity.id
_entity.type
_entity.pdbx_description
1 polymer ?
#
loop_
_entity_poly.entity_id
_entity_poly.type
_entity_poly.pdbx_seq_one_letter_code
_entity_poly.pdbx_strand_id
1 'polypeptide(L)'
;MRLGNAHLKFKKMENWKHLEGQYSISNFGRIRNDERGTFLKPFLKGKHSARVRLTLENASRFKTIYIASEVVRKFITPDFKKVVRKDKNIFNNHVDNLIVY
;
A
#
# COMPACT_ATOMS: atom_id res chain seq x y z
N MET A 1 -4.75 34.45 -2.31
CA MET A 1 -4.81 33.27 -2.06
C MET A 1 -3.91 32.91 -1.31
N ARG A 2 -3.93 32.40 -0.79
CA ARG A 2 -3.21 32.02 -0.03
C ARG A 2 -2.54 30.90 -0.18
N LEU A 3 -1.31 30.88 0.14
CA LEU A 3 -0.50 29.75 -0.08
C LEU A 3 -0.94 28.56 0.72
N GLY A 4 -1.48 28.78 1.87
CA GLY A 4 -2.01 27.69 2.66
C GLY A 4 -3.06 26.89 1.93
N ASN A 5 -3.94 27.58 1.25
CA ASN A 5 -4.96 26.89 0.47
C ASN A 5 -4.36 26.15 -0.71
N ALA A 6 -3.36 26.75 -1.34
CA ALA A 6 -2.67 26.07 -2.43
C ALA A 6 -1.99 24.79 -1.94
N HIS A 7 -1.41 24.83 -0.77
CA HIS A 7 -0.79 23.67 -0.17
C HIS A 7 -1.80 22.54 0.00
N LEU A 8 -2.99 22.83 0.47
CA LEU A 8 -4.03 21.83 0.63
C LEU A 8 -4.47 21.23 -0.70
N LYS A 9 -4.41 22.03 -1.76
CA LYS A 9 -4.76 21.52 -3.09
C LYS A 9 -3.76 20.51 -3.63
N PHE A 10 -2.56 20.49 -3.10
CA PHE A 10 -1.54 19.56 -3.54
C PHE A 10 -1.49 18.28 -2.69
N LYS A 11 -2.50 18.08 -1.84
CA LYS A 11 -2.64 16.81 -1.19
C LYS A 11 -2.67 15.73 -2.20
N LYS A 12 -1.94 14.66 -2.00
CA LYS A 12 -1.89 13.56 -2.95
C LYS A 12 -3.26 12.95 -3.15
N MET A 13 -3.57 12.66 -4.39
CA MET A 13 -4.77 11.90 -4.72
C MET A 13 -4.42 10.42 -4.70
N GLU A 14 -5.42 9.59 -4.45
CA GLU A 14 -5.22 8.17 -4.49
C GLU A 14 -5.05 7.69 -5.93
N ASN A 15 -3.94 7.01 -6.20
CA ASN A 15 -3.63 6.44 -7.50
C ASN A 15 -3.46 4.95 -7.35
N TRP A 16 -3.92 4.20 -8.34
CA TRP A 16 -3.91 2.75 -8.32
C TRP A 16 -2.97 2.20 -9.37
N LYS A 17 -2.21 1.17 -9.00
CA LYS A 17 -1.35 0.43 -9.93
C LYS A 17 -1.64 -1.05 -9.79
N HIS A 18 -1.44 -1.78 -10.86
CA HIS A 18 -1.60 -3.23 -10.85
C HIS A 18 -0.60 -3.84 -9.86
N LEU A 19 -1.09 -4.79 -9.06
CA LEU A 19 -0.25 -5.49 -8.09
C LEU A 19 0.07 -6.90 -8.60
N GLU A 20 -0.92 -7.76 -8.65
CA GLU A 20 -0.79 -9.11 -9.16
C GLU A 20 -2.17 -9.70 -9.39
N GLY A 21 -2.35 -10.50 -10.45
CA GLY A 21 -3.64 -11.11 -10.74
C GLY A 21 -4.74 -10.07 -10.87
N GLN A 22 -5.82 -10.25 -10.12
CA GLN A 22 -6.94 -9.33 -10.12
C GLN A 22 -6.84 -8.21 -9.08
N TYR A 23 -5.65 -7.99 -8.52
CA TYR A 23 -5.46 -7.02 -7.45
C TYR A 23 -4.71 -5.79 -7.89
N SER A 24 -5.09 -4.65 -7.30
CA SER A 24 -4.40 -3.37 -7.45
C SER A 24 -4.02 -2.83 -6.08
N ILE A 25 -3.01 -1.98 -6.06
CA ILE A 25 -2.54 -1.33 -4.85
C ILE A 25 -2.53 0.18 -5.07
N SER A 26 -2.89 0.94 -4.03
CA SER A 26 -2.86 2.38 -4.11
C SER A 26 -1.70 2.97 -3.33
N ASN A 27 -1.36 4.23 -3.66
CA ASN A 27 -0.38 4.99 -2.91
C ASN A 27 -0.85 5.33 -1.50
N PHE A 28 -2.11 5.07 -1.18
CA PHE A 28 -2.63 5.21 0.18
C PHE A 28 -2.45 3.93 1.00
N GLY A 29 -1.91 2.87 0.38
CA GLY A 29 -1.69 1.61 1.07
C GLY A 29 -2.91 0.70 1.11
N ARG A 30 -3.82 0.87 0.17
CA ARG A 30 -5.01 0.01 0.09
C ARG A 30 -4.84 -1.02 -1.01
N ILE A 31 -5.36 -2.20 -0.79
CA ILE A 31 -5.36 -3.30 -1.77
C ILE A 31 -6.80 -3.57 -2.15
N ARG A 32 -7.04 -3.64 -3.45
CA ARG A 32 -8.39 -3.85 -3.99
C ARG A 32 -8.41 -5.05 -4.91
N ASN A 33 -9.45 -5.87 -4.76
CA ASN A 33 -9.76 -6.90 -5.75
C ASN A 33 -10.56 -6.22 -6.85
N ASP A 34 -9.95 -6.05 -8.02
CA ASP A 34 -10.56 -5.27 -9.11
C ASP A 34 -11.76 -5.97 -9.73
N GLU A 35 -11.80 -7.30 -9.69
CA GLU A 35 -12.94 -8.04 -10.23
C GLU A 35 -14.17 -7.90 -9.38
N ARG A 36 -14.00 -7.84 -8.05
CA ARG A 36 -15.11 -7.74 -7.12
C ARG A 36 -15.39 -6.32 -6.65
N GLY A 37 -14.45 -5.41 -6.84
CA GLY A 37 -14.55 -4.05 -6.34
C GLY A 37 -14.42 -3.95 -4.83
N THR A 38 -13.87 -4.97 -4.17
CA THR A 38 -13.77 -5.01 -2.72
C THR A 38 -12.34 -4.72 -2.27
N PHE A 39 -12.22 -4.19 -1.04
CA PHE A 39 -10.91 -3.90 -0.45
C PHE A 39 -10.52 -5.02 0.49
N LEU A 40 -9.24 -5.37 0.49
CA LEU A 40 -8.72 -6.39 1.38
C LEU A 40 -8.42 -5.77 2.74
N LYS A 41 -8.78 -6.48 3.80
CA LYS A 41 -8.51 -6.02 5.16
C LYS A 41 -7.13 -6.52 5.58
N PRO A 42 -6.22 -5.61 5.99
CA PRO A 42 -4.89 -6.03 6.46
C PRO A 42 -4.97 -6.81 7.75
N PHE A 43 -4.01 -7.69 7.94
CA PHE A 43 -3.87 -8.43 9.20
C PHE A 43 -2.42 -8.37 9.68
N LEU A 44 -2.23 -8.65 10.98
CA LEU A 44 -0.92 -8.73 11.59
C LEU A 44 -0.65 -10.15 12.01
N LYS A 45 0.61 -10.53 11.95
CA LYS A 45 1.07 -11.77 12.56
C LYS A 45 2.21 -11.38 13.51
N GLY A 46 1.93 -11.41 14.81
CA GLY A 46 2.86 -10.90 15.81
C GLY A 46 2.92 -9.38 15.75
N LYS A 47 4.12 -8.82 15.91
CA LYS A 47 4.36 -7.38 15.87
C LYS A 47 4.89 -6.90 14.53
N HIS A 48 4.69 -7.69 13.49
CA HIS A 48 5.25 -7.37 12.18
C HIS A 48 4.31 -6.48 11.38
N SER A 49 4.79 -6.04 10.24
CA SER A 49 4.06 -5.15 9.36
C SER A 49 2.73 -5.74 8.90
N ALA A 50 1.79 -4.87 8.66
CA ALA A 50 0.49 -5.26 8.11
C ALA A 50 0.66 -5.92 6.75
N ARG A 51 -0.08 -6.98 6.52
CA ARG A 51 -0.02 -7.76 5.30
C ARG A 51 -1.41 -8.18 4.85
N VAL A 52 -1.52 -8.57 3.60
CA VAL A 52 -2.74 -9.15 3.06
C VAL A 52 -2.38 -10.44 2.34
N ARG A 53 -3.37 -11.32 2.17
CA ARG A 53 -3.21 -12.54 1.43
C ARG A 53 -3.99 -12.45 0.14
N LEU A 54 -3.30 -12.64 -0.97
CA LEU A 54 -3.90 -12.65 -2.29
C LEU A 54 -4.28 -14.08 -2.66
N THR A 55 -5.43 -14.21 -3.31
CA THR A 55 -5.89 -15.48 -3.85
C THR A 55 -5.72 -15.42 -5.36
N LEU A 56 -4.90 -16.31 -5.91
CA LEU A 56 -4.52 -16.26 -7.31
C LEU A 56 -4.90 -17.56 -8.01
N GLU A 57 -4.94 -17.52 -9.35
CA GLU A 57 -5.13 -18.69 -10.18
C GLU A 57 -6.37 -19.50 -9.78
N ASN A 58 -7.53 -18.85 -9.73
CA ASN A 58 -8.81 -19.47 -9.36
C ASN A 58 -8.74 -20.18 -7.99
N ALA A 59 -8.07 -19.52 -7.04
CA ALA A 59 -7.90 -19.99 -5.68
C ALA A 59 -6.98 -21.21 -5.55
N SER A 60 -6.21 -21.52 -6.59
CA SER A 60 -5.25 -22.61 -6.50
C SER A 60 -3.93 -22.19 -5.88
N ARG A 61 -3.68 -20.87 -5.73
CA ARG A 61 -2.44 -20.35 -5.15
C ARG A 61 -2.73 -19.15 -4.27
N PHE A 62 -1.99 -19.06 -3.17
CA PHE A 62 -2.09 -17.92 -2.24
C PHE A 62 -0.74 -17.26 -2.13
N LYS A 63 -0.74 -15.93 -1.95
CA LYS A 63 0.48 -15.16 -1.76
C LYS A 63 0.24 -14.12 -0.69
N THR A 64 1.10 -14.09 0.33
CA THR A 64 1.04 -13.06 1.36
C THR A 64 2.01 -11.95 0.99
N ILE A 65 1.55 -10.71 1.03
CA ILE A 65 2.39 -9.55 0.74
C ILE A 65 2.42 -8.61 1.92
N TYR A 66 3.51 -7.87 2.04
CA TYR A 66 3.66 -6.81 3.03
C TYR A 66 3.26 -5.51 2.35
N ILE A 67 2.24 -4.84 2.86
CA ILE A 67 1.66 -3.68 2.19
C ILE A 67 2.67 -2.56 2.01
N ALA A 68 3.41 -2.20 3.08
CA ALA A 68 4.38 -1.11 3.01
C ALA A 68 5.44 -1.36 1.94
N SER A 69 5.96 -2.58 1.86
CA SER A 69 6.96 -2.92 0.86
C SER A 69 6.43 -2.79 -0.56
N GLU A 70 5.18 -3.21 -0.78
CA GLU A 70 4.59 -3.10 -2.11
C GLU A 70 4.28 -1.66 -2.48
N VAL A 71 3.87 -0.83 -1.53
CA VAL A 71 3.69 0.61 -1.78
C VAL A 71 5.02 1.24 -2.21
N VAL A 72 6.10 0.91 -1.51
CA VAL A 72 7.42 1.43 -1.87
C VAL A 72 7.83 0.98 -3.27
N ARG A 73 7.69 -0.30 -3.58
CA ARG A 73 8.06 -0.82 -4.90
C ARG A 73 7.28 -0.16 -6.03
N LYS A 74 6.01 0.10 -5.83
CA LYS A 74 5.15 0.61 -6.89
C LYS A 74 5.19 2.12 -7.02
N PHE A 75 5.42 2.86 -5.93
CA PHE A 75 5.23 4.31 -5.92
C PHE A 75 6.49 5.10 -5.57
N ILE A 76 7.53 4.48 -5.06
CA ILE A 76 8.76 5.18 -4.68
C ILE A 76 9.96 4.62 -5.44
N THR A 77 10.38 3.40 -5.12
CA THR A 77 11.54 2.78 -5.76
C THR A 77 11.45 1.26 -5.64
N PRO A 78 11.86 0.52 -6.68
CA PRO A 78 11.92 -0.93 -6.57
C PRO A 78 13.13 -1.42 -5.76
N ASP A 79 14.07 -0.51 -5.46
CA ASP A 79 15.35 -0.88 -4.89
C ASP A 79 15.48 -0.27 -3.49
N PHE A 80 15.28 -1.08 -2.47
CA PHE A 80 15.35 -0.61 -1.08
C PHE A 80 15.71 -1.77 -0.15
N LYS A 81 16.23 -1.42 1.03
CA LYS A 81 16.59 -2.39 2.04
C LYS A 81 15.59 -2.45 3.18
N LYS A 82 14.99 -1.32 3.53
CA LYS A 82 14.17 -1.21 4.72
C LYS A 82 13.13 -0.12 4.57
N VAL A 83 11.95 -0.34 5.12
CA VAL A 83 10.87 0.64 5.14
C VAL A 83 10.46 0.88 6.59
N VAL A 84 10.35 2.15 6.97
CA VAL A 84 9.93 2.54 8.32
C VAL A 84 8.76 3.51 8.19
N ARG A 85 7.80 3.44 9.11
CA ARG A 85 6.66 4.35 9.15
C ARG A 85 6.97 5.53 10.04
N LYS A 86 6.71 6.73 9.55
CA LYS A 86 7.01 7.97 10.30
C LYS A 86 6.24 8.04 11.62
N ASP A 87 4.97 7.65 11.61
CA ASP A 87 4.12 7.69 12.79
C ASP A 87 4.14 6.41 13.62
N LYS A 88 4.92 5.43 13.20
CA LYS A 88 5.05 4.13 13.85
C LYS A 88 3.75 3.31 13.86
N ASN A 89 2.74 3.73 13.13
CA ASN A 89 1.49 3.00 13.01
C ASN A 89 1.62 1.97 11.89
N ILE A 90 1.69 0.70 12.24
CA ILE A 90 1.94 -0.37 11.27
C ILE A 90 0.80 -0.58 10.29
N PHE A 91 -0.36 0.05 10.51
CA PHE A 91 -1.46 0.03 9.56
C PHE A 91 -1.50 1.25 8.66
N ASN A 92 -0.66 2.25 8.89
CA ASN A 92 -0.63 3.44 8.05
C ASN A 92 0.43 3.28 6.98
N ASN A 93 0.04 2.70 5.86
CA ASN A 93 0.94 2.39 4.74
C ASN A 93 0.80 3.41 3.61
N HIS A 94 0.32 4.60 3.92
CA HIS A 94 0.26 5.71 2.97
C HIS A 94 1.69 6.08 2.57
N VAL A 95 1.89 6.34 1.28
CA VAL A 95 3.23 6.59 0.73
C VAL A 95 3.95 7.72 1.47
N ASP A 96 3.22 8.76 1.90
CA ASP A 96 3.81 9.89 2.62
C ASP A 96 4.27 9.54 4.04
N ASN A 97 3.83 8.40 4.56
CA ASN A 97 4.20 7.96 5.90
C ASN A 97 5.40 7.00 5.89
N LEU A 98 5.95 6.69 4.72
CA LEU A 98 6.99 5.69 4.61
C LEU A 98 8.35 6.34 4.38
N ILE A 99 9.34 5.89 5.16
CA ILE A 99 10.73 6.28 4.98
C ILE A 99 11.46 5.06 4.45
N VAL A 100 12.23 5.26 3.39
CA VAL A 100 12.91 4.18 2.67
C VAL A 100 14.42 4.28 2.88
N TYR A 101 15.05 3.16 3.15
CA TYR A 101 16.48 3.08 3.31
C TYR A 101 17.08 2.14 2.27
#